data_9846d73a45bc3bbb0abb85d008d148a9
#
_entry.id   9846d73a45bc3bbb0abb85d008d148a9
#
_cell.length_a   1.000
_cell.length_b   1.000
_cell.length_c   1.000
_cell.angle_alpha   90.00
_cell.angle_beta   90.00
_cell.angle_gamma   90.00
#
_symmetry.space_group_name_H-M   'P 1'
#
loop_
_entity.id
_entity.type
_entity.pdbx_description
1 polymer ?
#
loop_
_entity_poly.entity_id
_entity_poly.type
_entity_poly.pdbx_seq_one_letter_code
_entity_poly.pdbx_strand_id
1 'polypeptide(L)'
;LNISFSLIFWYNYSIKDLEVFMLDFSTMIYRIPALLFAITIHEYAHAQCADSMGDPTPRHMGRLTFNPMAHLDLMGAFLLVLVGFGWAKPVAINQNNFRNRKEGIIKDSLAGPAANLFACFLAAFMAALLNKFGMMGDGMYKFLLWMQLYNVWFAFFNLLPIPPLDGSKLVSEM
;
A
#
# COMPACT_ATOMS: atom_id res chain seq x y z
N LEU A 1 -17.59 17.72 -16.36
CA LEU A 1 -16.70 16.86 -15.54
C LEU A 1 -16.51 17.55 -14.19
N ASN A 2 -17.32 17.15 -13.18
CA ASN A 2 -17.22 17.73 -11.85
C ASN A 2 -16.07 17.08 -11.05
N ILE A 3 -14.87 17.62 -11.19
CA ILE A 3 -13.70 17.35 -10.33
C ILE A 3 -13.96 17.87 -8.90
N SER A 4 -14.99 18.71 -8.72
CA SER A 4 -15.36 19.29 -7.43
C SER A 4 -15.83 18.29 -6.36
N PHE A 5 -16.28 17.08 -6.74
CA PHE A 5 -16.92 16.18 -5.79
C PHE A 5 -15.94 15.53 -4.81
N SER A 6 -14.73 15.20 -5.23
CA SER A 6 -13.72 14.60 -4.34
C SER A 6 -13.07 15.64 -3.40
N LEU A 7 -12.85 16.88 -3.88
CA LEU A 7 -12.27 17.94 -3.06
C LEU A 7 -13.27 18.49 -2.02
N ILE A 8 -14.57 18.54 -2.34
CA ILE A 8 -15.62 18.96 -1.40
C ILE A 8 -15.79 17.94 -0.27
N PHE A 9 -15.58 16.65 -0.54
CA PHE A 9 -15.65 15.60 0.49
C PHE A 9 -14.58 15.79 1.57
N TRP A 10 -13.33 16.11 1.20
CA TRP A 10 -12.24 16.37 2.14
C TRP A 10 -12.41 17.69 2.91
N TYR A 11 -13.06 18.68 2.34
CA TYR A 11 -13.24 20.00 2.97
C TYR A 11 -14.28 19.99 4.10
N ASN A 12 -15.27 19.10 4.06
CA ASN A 12 -16.37 19.05 5.03
C ASN A 12 -16.14 18.09 6.22
N TYR A 13 -15.05 17.32 6.23
CA TYR A 13 -14.73 16.49 7.38
C TYR A 13 -13.87 17.26 8.40
N SER A 14 -14.43 17.49 9.59
CA SER A 14 -13.68 17.99 10.73
C SER A 14 -12.62 16.97 11.16
N ILE A 15 -11.49 17.42 11.73
CA ILE A 15 -10.45 16.55 12.30
C ILE A 15 -11.06 15.58 13.34
N LYS A 16 -12.08 16.02 14.09
CA LYS A 16 -12.82 15.17 15.04
C LYS A 16 -13.60 14.06 14.36
N ASP A 17 -14.20 14.34 13.20
CA ASP A 17 -14.93 13.32 12.42
C ASP A 17 -13.96 12.29 11.84
N LEU A 18 -12.74 12.71 11.50
CA LEU A 18 -11.68 11.82 11.02
C LEU A 18 -11.17 10.91 12.14
N GLU A 19 -10.97 11.42 13.36
CA GLU A 19 -10.58 10.63 14.53
C GLU A 19 -11.64 9.60 14.90
N VAL A 20 -12.92 9.99 14.96
CA VAL A 20 -14.04 9.07 15.19
C VAL A 20 -14.12 8.02 14.09
N PHE A 21 -13.96 8.41 12.83
CA PHE A 21 -13.95 7.50 11.69
C PHE A 21 -12.80 6.49 11.75
N MET A 22 -11.62 6.91 12.21
CA MET A 22 -10.44 6.04 12.36
C MET A 22 -10.59 5.01 13.49
N LEU A 23 -11.32 5.32 14.54
CA LEU A 23 -11.55 4.43 15.71
C LEU A 23 -12.87 3.63 15.62
N ASP A 24 -13.66 3.83 14.58
CA ASP A 24 -14.93 3.13 14.42
C ASP A 24 -14.71 1.66 14.01
N PHE A 25 -14.98 0.76 14.95
CA PHE A 25 -14.92 -0.69 14.75
C PHE A 25 -15.84 -1.18 13.62
N SER A 26 -16.92 -0.46 13.32
CA SER A 26 -17.84 -0.82 12.23
C SER A 26 -17.18 -0.72 10.86
N THR A 27 -16.13 0.09 10.72
CA THR A 27 -15.39 0.27 9.48
C THR A 27 -14.30 -0.80 9.27
N MET A 28 -13.95 -1.59 10.29
CA MET A 28 -12.86 -2.57 10.21
C MET A 28 -13.09 -3.63 9.14
N ILE A 29 -14.34 -3.97 8.86
CA ILE A 29 -14.68 -4.92 7.79
C ILE A 29 -14.21 -4.44 6.41
N TYR A 30 -14.08 -3.14 6.20
CA TYR A 30 -13.57 -2.54 4.96
C TYR A 30 -12.07 -2.24 5.05
N ARG A 31 -11.61 -1.81 6.23
CA ARG A 31 -10.23 -1.38 6.48
C ARG A 31 -9.25 -2.55 6.40
N ILE A 32 -9.55 -3.66 7.09
CA ILE A 32 -8.64 -4.79 7.17
C ILE A 32 -8.36 -5.37 5.78
N PRO A 33 -9.34 -5.71 4.94
CA PRO A 33 -9.07 -6.20 3.59
C PRO A 33 -8.32 -5.18 2.73
N ALA A 34 -8.66 -3.90 2.81
CA ALA A 34 -7.99 -2.85 2.04
C ALA A 34 -6.52 -2.69 2.44
N LEU A 35 -6.22 -2.76 3.74
CA LEU A 35 -4.86 -2.70 4.26
C LEU A 35 -4.05 -3.93 3.86
N LEU A 36 -4.62 -5.13 4.03
CA LEU A 36 -3.98 -6.39 3.62
C LEU A 36 -3.63 -6.36 2.14
N PHE A 37 -4.53 -5.83 1.31
CA PHE A 37 -4.25 -5.65 -0.11
C PHE A 37 -3.10 -4.67 -0.34
N ALA A 38 -3.11 -3.50 0.31
CA ALA A 38 -2.08 -2.47 0.14
C ALA A 38 -0.69 -2.98 0.52
N ILE A 39 -0.58 -3.71 1.64
CA ILE A 39 0.67 -4.36 2.07
C ILE A 39 1.08 -5.43 1.05
N THR A 40 0.16 -6.30 0.66
CA THR A 40 0.46 -7.43 -0.23
C THR A 40 0.98 -6.95 -1.58
N ILE A 41 0.32 -5.96 -2.19
CA ILE A 41 0.76 -5.46 -3.51
C ILE A 41 2.12 -4.77 -3.43
N HIS A 42 2.40 -4.06 -2.34
CA HIS A 42 3.66 -3.40 -2.08
C HIS A 42 4.82 -4.42 -1.97
N GLU A 43 4.69 -5.37 -1.06
CA GLU A 43 5.72 -6.40 -0.82
C GLU A 43 5.89 -7.34 -2.02
N TYR A 44 4.79 -7.67 -2.72
CA TYR A 44 4.86 -8.44 -3.95
C TYR A 44 5.63 -7.70 -5.05
N ALA A 45 5.43 -6.39 -5.17
CA ALA A 45 6.12 -5.58 -6.17
C ALA A 45 7.64 -5.56 -5.91
N HIS A 46 8.08 -5.43 -4.66
CA HIS A 46 9.49 -5.58 -4.27
C HIS A 46 10.02 -6.98 -4.63
N ALA A 47 9.30 -8.03 -4.22
CA ALA A 47 9.69 -9.40 -4.52
C ALA A 47 9.85 -9.66 -6.02
N GLN A 48 8.90 -9.17 -6.82
CA GLN A 48 8.90 -9.34 -8.28
C GLN A 48 10.01 -8.51 -8.95
N CYS A 49 10.24 -7.29 -8.47
CA CYS A 49 11.31 -6.44 -8.95
C CYS A 49 12.67 -7.08 -8.68
N ALA A 50 12.95 -7.48 -7.44
CA ALA A 50 14.21 -8.10 -7.05
C ALA A 50 14.50 -9.39 -7.85
N ASP A 51 13.51 -10.27 -7.99
CA ASP A 51 13.62 -11.50 -8.78
C ASP A 51 13.95 -11.21 -10.26
N SER A 52 13.29 -10.21 -10.85
CA SER A 52 13.53 -9.79 -12.24
C SER A 52 14.93 -9.19 -12.44
N MET A 53 15.48 -8.55 -11.40
CA MET A 53 16.82 -7.95 -11.42
C MET A 53 17.94 -8.95 -11.10
N GLY A 54 17.61 -10.21 -10.79
CA GLY A 54 18.55 -11.30 -10.60
C GLY A 54 18.69 -11.81 -9.18
N ASP A 55 17.91 -11.30 -8.22
CA ASP A 55 17.91 -11.79 -6.85
C ASP A 55 16.78 -12.84 -6.62
N PRO A 56 17.11 -14.14 -6.56
CA PRO A 56 16.12 -15.19 -6.34
C PRO A 56 15.67 -15.31 -4.87
N THR A 57 16.22 -14.51 -3.96
CA THR A 57 15.93 -14.60 -2.52
C THR A 57 14.43 -14.51 -2.21
N PRO A 58 13.66 -13.55 -2.74
CA PRO A 58 12.22 -13.47 -2.51
C PRO A 58 11.47 -14.71 -2.98
N ARG A 59 11.87 -15.27 -4.11
CA ARG A 59 11.28 -16.50 -4.67
C ARG A 59 11.50 -17.70 -3.74
N HIS A 60 12.74 -17.91 -3.30
CA HIS A 60 13.09 -19.01 -2.39
C HIS A 60 12.42 -18.88 -1.02
N MET A 61 12.11 -17.67 -0.59
CA MET A 61 11.39 -17.39 0.64
C MET A 61 9.87 -17.44 0.50
N GLY A 62 9.33 -17.79 -0.68
CA GLY A 62 7.89 -17.86 -0.93
C GLY A 62 7.18 -16.49 -0.91
N ARG A 63 7.92 -15.40 -1.23
CA ARG A 63 7.39 -14.03 -1.22
C ARG A 63 6.78 -13.59 -2.54
N LEU A 64 6.97 -14.34 -3.63
CA LEU A 64 6.31 -14.12 -4.93
C LEU A 64 4.89 -14.68 -4.89
N THR A 65 4.04 -14.11 -4.06
CA THR A 65 2.66 -14.56 -3.85
C THR A 65 1.76 -13.38 -3.49
N PHE A 66 0.50 -13.45 -3.92
CA PHE A 66 -0.55 -12.53 -3.45
C PHE A 66 -1.24 -12.99 -2.16
N ASN A 67 -0.75 -14.05 -1.52
CA ASN A 67 -1.25 -14.46 -0.20
C ASN A 67 -0.83 -13.44 0.86
N PRO A 68 -1.74 -12.67 1.46
CA PRO A 68 -1.41 -11.65 2.45
C PRO A 68 -0.70 -12.23 3.68
N MET A 69 -0.97 -13.48 4.04
CA MET A 69 -0.34 -14.14 5.19
C MET A 69 1.18 -14.29 5.04
N ALA A 70 1.69 -14.32 3.79
CA ALA A 70 3.13 -14.34 3.55
C ALA A 70 3.81 -13.00 3.90
N HIS A 71 3.08 -11.90 3.88
CA HIS A 71 3.58 -10.53 4.05
C HIS A 71 3.22 -9.92 5.40
N LEU A 72 2.44 -10.63 6.23
CA LEU A 72 2.07 -10.16 7.56
C LEU A 72 3.12 -10.51 8.61
N ASP A 73 3.38 -9.57 9.49
CA ASP A 73 3.97 -9.80 10.79
C ASP A 73 2.85 -9.93 11.82
N LEU A 74 2.86 -11.00 12.60
CA LEU A 74 1.77 -11.26 13.57
C LEU A 74 1.68 -10.19 14.65
N MET A 75 2.82 -9.68 15.14
CA MET A 75 2.85 -8.63 16.16
C MET A 75 2.43 -7.30 15.55
N GLY A 76 2.93 -6.97 14.35
CA GLY A 76 2.53 -5.78 13.61
C GLY A 76 1.03 -5.77 13.30
N ALA A 77 0.46 -6.90 12.89
CA ALA A 77 -0.96 -7.05 12.64
C ALA A 77 -1.81 -6.90 13.94
N PHE A 78 -1.35 -7.49 15.04
CA PHE A 78 -2.01 -7.38 16.34
C PHE A 78 -2.04 -5.93 16.84
N LEU A 79 -0.91 -5.24 16.78
CA LEU A 79 -0.82 -3.82 17.19
C LEU A 79 -1.64 -2.92 16.28
N LEU A 80 -1.70 -3.22 14.99
CA LEU A 80 -2.53 -2.48 14.05
C LEU A 80 -4.02 -2.51 14.44
N VAL A 81 -4.50 -3.67 14.89
CA VAL A 81 -5.90 -3.82 15.36
C VAL A 81 -6.12 -3.09 16.69
N LEU A 82 -5.16 -3.14 17.62
CA LEU A 82 -5.32 -2.58 18.97
C LEU A 82 -5.15 -1.06 18.99
N VAL A 83 -4.11 -0.55 18.33
CA VAL A 83 -3.70 0.87 18.46
C VAL A 83 -3.73 1.63 17.13
N GLY A 84 -4.15 0.99 16.04
CA GLY A 84 -4.21 1.60 14.71
C GLY A 84 -2.85 1.77 14.04
N PHE A 85 -1.76 1.25 14.62
CA PHE A 85 -0.42 1.27 14.08
C PHE A 85 0.17 -0.14 14.05
N GLY A 86 0.82 -0.51 12.94
CA GLY A 86 1.45 -1.82 12.78
C GLY A 86 2.47 -1.80 11.65
N TRP A 87 3.10 -2.94 11.43
CA TRP A 87 4.08 -3.10 10.35
C TRP A 87 3.88 -4.43 9.62
N ALA A 88 4.35 -4.46 8.38
CA ALA A 88 4.42 -5.66 7.56
C ALA A 88 5.71 -6.44 7.85
N LYS A 89 5.76 -7.69 7.43
CA LYS A 89 6.99 -8.47 7.37
C LYS A 89 7.70 -8.16 6.06
N PRO A 90 8.79 -7.37 6.06
CA PRO A 90 9.42 -6.92 4.82
C PRO A 90 9.98 -8.10 4.00
N VAL A 91 10.02 -7.94 2.69
CA VAL A 91 10.69 -8.88 1.79
C VAL A 91 12.20 -8.76 1.97
N ALA A 92 12.86 -9.89 2.23
CA ALA A 92 14.32 -9.92 2.27
C ALA A 92 14.86 -9.89 0.84
N ILE A 93 15.74 -8.93 0.56
CA ILE A 93 16.35 -8.68 -0.74
C ILE A 93 17.86 -8.67 -0.55
N ASN A 94 18.56 -9.44 -1.38
CA ASN A 94 20.02 -9.44 -1.43
C ASN A 94 20.50 -8.60 -2.62
N GLN A 95 20.80 -7.34 -2.38
CA GLN A 95 21.26 -6.40 -3.39
C GLN A 95 22.54 -6.82 -4.13
N ASN A 96 23.34 -7.74 -3.55
CA ASN A 96 24.55 -8.26 -4.19
C ASN A 96 24.24 -9.23 -5.34
N ASN A 97 23.01 -9.74 -5.41
CA ASN A 97 22.56 -10.61 -6.50
C ASN A 97 22.07 -9.82 -7.72
N PHE A 98 21.88 -8.51 -7.59
CA PHE A 98 21.42 -7.70 -8.71
C PHE A 98 22.45 -7.65 -9.83
N ARG A 99 22.01 -7.85 -11.07
CA ARG A 99 22.88 -7.76 -12.28
C ARG A 99 23.54 -6.40 -12.40
N ASN A 100 22.81 -5.35 -12.09
CA ASN A 100 23.31 -3.98 -11.92
C ASN A 100 22.81 -3.50 -10.55
N ARG A 101 23.74 -3.41 -9.59
CA ARG A 101 23.40 -3.13 -8.20
C ARG A 101 22.69 -1.78 -8.04
N LYS A 102 23.24 -0.70 -8.60
CA LYS A 102 22.67 0.64 -8.47
C LYS A 102 21.27 0.72 -9.10
N GLU A 103 21.15 0.24 -10.34
CA GLU A 103 19.86 0.20 -11.05
C GLU A 103 18.82 -0.67 -10.31
N GLY A 104 19.26 -1.81 -9.79
CA GLY A 104 18.42 -2.73 -9.02
C GLY A 104 17.88 -2.08 -7.76
N ILE A 105 18.72 -1.40 -6.98
CA ILE A 105 18.30 -0.70 -5.76
C ILE A 105 17.30 0.41 -6.08
N ILE A 106 17.56 1.22 -7.11
CA ILE A 106 16.66 2.30 -7.52
C ILE A 106 15.29 1.74 -7.94
N LYS A 107 15.29 0.74 -8.82
CA LYS A 107 14.03 0.14 -9.31
C LYS A 107 13.25 -0.53 -8.18
N ASP A 108 13.95 -1.27 -7.32
CA ASP A 108 13.33 -1.93 -6.17
C ASP A 108 12.71 -0.91 -5.21
N SER A 109 13.46 0.14 -4.85
CA SER A 109 12.96 1.20 -3.96
C SER A 109 11.70 1.91 -4.47
N LEU A 110 11.49 1.93 -5.78
CA LEU A 110 10.31 2.53 -6.40
C LEU A 110 9.19 1.52 -6.63
N ALA A 111 9.49 0.21 -6.64
CA ALA A 111 8.54 -0.83 -7.03
C ALA A 111 7.29 -0.88 -6.12
N GLY A 112 7.49 -0.91 -4.79
CA GLY A 112 6.40 -0.89 -3.81
C GLY A 112 5.53 0.36 -3.90
N PRO A 113 6.12 1.56 -3.77
CA PRO A 113 5.39 2.82 -3.92
C PRO A 113 4.64 2.95 -5.24
N ALA A 114 5.26 2.56 -6.37
CA ALA A 114 4.63 2.60 -7.68
C ALA A 114 3.42 1.65 -7.78
N ALA A 115 3.54 0.43 -7.22
CA ALA A 115 2.43 -0.52 -7.18
C ALA A 115 1.26 0.01 -6.35
N ASN A 116 1.53 0.65 -5.22
CA ASN A 116 0.48 1.28 -4.41
C ASN A 116 -0.18 2.46 -5.14
N LEU A 117 0.57 3.34 -5.80
CA LEU A 117 -0.03 4.44 -6.59
C LEU A 117 -0.91 3.89 -7.72
N PHE A 118 -0.48 2.83 -8.39
CA PHE A 118 -1.27 2.17 -9.41
C PHE A 118 -2.56 1.55 -8.85
N ALA A 119 -2.47 0.87 -7.69
CA ALA A 119 -3.64 0.32 -7.00
C ALA A 119 -4.62 1.40 -6.55
N CYS A 120 -4.12 2.55 -6.05
CA CYS A 120 -4.93 3.72 -5.73
C CYS A 120 -5.68 4.23 -6.96
N PHE A 121 -4.98 4.39 -8.08
CA PHE A 121 -5.59 4.80 -9.35
C PHE A 121 -6.69 3.83 -9.80
N LEU A 122 -6.45 2.52 -9.75
CA LEU A 122 -7.46 1.52 -10.09
C LEU A 122 -8.69 1.58 -9.18
N ALA A 123 -8.49 1.77 -7.87
CA ALA A 123 -9.59 1.90 -6.92
C ALA A 123 -10.42 3.17 -7.20
N ALA A 124 -9.77 4.29 -7.51
CA ALA A 124 -10.45 5.54 -7.89
C ALA A 124 -11.20 5.40 -9.21
N PHE A 125 -10.59 4.78 -10.21
CA PHE A 125 -11.23 4.50 -11.50
C PHE A 125 -12.46 3.60 -11.33
N MET A 126 -12.34 2.52 -10.54
CA MET A 126 -13.46 1.63 -10.25
C MET A 126 -14.59 2.37 -9.51
N ALA A 127 -14.26 3.23 -8.55
CA ALA A 127 -15.25 4.04 -7.85
C ALA A 127 -16.01 4.97 -8.82
N ALA A 128 -15.28 5.64 -9.72
CA ALA A 128 -15.89 6.51 -10.72
C ALA A 128 -16.81 5.73 -11.69
N LEU A 129 -16.37 4.54 -12.10
CA LEU A 129 -17.11 3.67 -13.02
C LEU A 129 -18.42 3.18 -12.36
N LEU A 130 -18.35 2.63 -11.15
CA LEU A 130 -19.52 2.14 -10.42
C LEU A 130 -20.51 3.27 -10.13
N ASN A 131 -20.01 4.45 -9.77
CA ASN A 131 -20.88 5.61 -9.56
C ASN A 131 -21.58 6.05 -10.86
N LYS A 132 -20.86 6.06 -11.97
CA LYS A 132 -21.43 6.41 -13.29
C LYS A 132 -22.59 5.49 -13.69
N PHE A 133 -22.49 4.20 -13.38
CA PHE A 133 -23.54 3.21 -13.70
C PHE A 133 -24.60 3.05 -12.60
N GLY A 134 -24.56 3.85 -11.54
CA GLY A 134 -25.51 3.73 -10.42
C GLY A 134 -25.37 2.43 -9.61
N MET A 135 -24.21 1.77 -9.70
CA MET A 135 -23.92 0.49 -9.02
C MET A 135 -23.15 0.67 -7.70
N MET A 136 -22.89 1.92 -7.29
CA MET A 136 -22.15 2.22 -6.08
C MET A 136 -23.03 2.03 -4.85
N GLY A 137 -22.82 0.95 -4.12
CA GLY A 137 -23.40 0.74 -2.79
C GLY A 137 -22.52 1.33 -1.68
N ASP A 138 -23.11 1.62 -0.51
CA ASP A 138 -22.41 2.23 0.62
C ASP A 138 -21.17 1.41 1.07
N GLY A 139 -21.30 0.08 1.18
CA GLY A 139 -20.18 -0.79 1.56
C GLY A 139 -19.04 -0.79 0.53
N MET A 140 -19.37 -0.80 -0.77
CA MET A 140 -18.38 -0.74 -1.85
C MET A 140 -17.67 0.62 -1.86
N TYR A 141 -18.42 1.71 -1.64
CA TYR A 141 -17.86 3.05 -1.51
C TYR A 141 -16.84 3.12 -0.37
N LYS A 142 -17.20 2.65 0.83
CA LYS A 142 -16.30 2.61 1.99
C LYS A 142 -15.05 1.77 1.72
N PHE A 143 -15.21 0.59 1.13
CA PHE A 143 -14.08 -0.27 0.79
C PHE A 143 -13.12 0.40 -0.20
N LEU A 144 -13.63 0.95 -1.32
CA LEU A 144 -12.80 1.62 -2.31
C LEU A 144 -12.14 2.90 -1.77
N LEU A 145 -12.80 3.60 -0.86
CA LEU A 145 -12.21 4.74 -0.16
C LEU A 145 -11.01 4.30 0.68
N TRP A 146 -11.13 3.24 1.48
CA TRP A 146 -10.00 2.72 2.27
C TRP A 146 -8.89 2.15 1.39
N MET A 147 -9.23 1.55 0.25
CA MET A 147 -8.26 1.14 -0.76
C MET A 147 -7.41 2.32 -1.25
N GLN A 148 -8.05 3.43 -1.59
CA GLN A 148 -7.34 4.65 -2.02
C GLN A 148 -6.46 5.20 -0.90
N LEU A 149 -7.03 5.35 0.30
CA LEU A 149 -6.33 5.92 1.44
C LEU A 149 -5.06 5.14 1.79
N TYR A 150 -5.18 3.83 2.03
CA TYR A 150 -4.02 3.03 2.41
C TYR A 150 -2.96 2.99 1.31
N ASN A 151 -3.35 2.84 0.05
CA ASN A 151 -2.39 2.78 -1.03
C ASN A 151 -1.66 4.12 -1.23
N VAL A 152 -2.35 5.27 -1.11
CA VAL A 152 -1.69 6.59 -1.12
C VAL A 152 -0.74 6.74 0.06
N TRP A 153 -1.19 6.41 1.29
CA TRP A 153 -0.36 6.51 2.48
C TRP A 153 0.90 5.64 2.38
N PHE A 154 0.76 4.38 1.96
CA PHE A 154 1.91 3.48 1.77
C PHE A 154 2.90 4.03 0.74
N ALA A 155 2.40 4.53 -0.39
CA ALA A 155 3.26 5.08 -1.42
C ALA A 155 4.06 6.30 -0.93
N PHE A 156 3.38 7.31 -0.37
CA PHE A 156 4.06 8.53 0.08
C PHE A 156 4.93 8.30 1.30
N PHE A 157 4.46 7.51 2.27
CA PHE A 157 5.24 7.22 3.47
C PHE A 157 6.54 6.50 3.12
N ASN A 158 6.48 5.47 2.26
CA ASN A 158 7.68 4.73 1.87
C ASN A 158 8.63 5.51 0.95
N LEU A 159 8.20 6.61 0.32
CA LEU A 159 9.09 7.51 -0.44
C LEU A 159 9.85 8.50 0.45
N LEU A 160 9.55 8.60 1.74
CA LEU A 160 10.30 9.46 2.65
C LEU A 160 11.76 8.96 2.76
N PRO A 161 12.77 9.88 2.74
CA PRO A 161 14.18 9.54 2.81
C PRO A 161 14.63 9.21 4.24
N ILE A 162 13.86 8.39 4.95
CA ILE A 162 14.07 8.03 6.36
C ILE A 162 14.23 6.52 6.48
N PRO A 163 15.39 5.99 6.96
CA PRO A 163 15.52 4.57 7.22
C PRO A 163 14.47 4.08 8.24
N PRO A 164 13.89 2.89 8.06
CA PRO A 164 14.19 1.86 7.06
C PRO A 164 13.36 1.92 5.78
N LEU A 165 12.69 3.04 5.47
CA LEU A 165 11.79 3.20 4.33
C LEU A 165 12.52 3.12 2.98
N ASP A 166 11.79 2.77 1.91
CA ASP A 166 12.37 2.57 0.58
C ASP A 166 13.01 3.83 0.00
N GLY A 167 12.43 5.01 0.28
CA GLY A 167 12.99 6.29 -0.12
C GLY A 167 14.40 6.55 0.41
N SER A 168 14.76 5.98 1.57
CA SER A 168 16.11 6.09 2.10
C SER A 168 17.14 5.34 1.25
N LYS A 169 16.76 4.17 0.72
CA LYS A 169 17.62 3.40 -0.18
C LYS A 169 17.80 4.13 -1.52
N LEU A 170 16.73 4.76 -2.01
CA LEU A 170 16.77 5.56 -3.24
C LEU A 170 17.77 6.71 -3.12
N VAL A 171 17.72 7.47 -2.01
CA VAL A 171 18.61 8.62 -1.79
C VAL A 171 20.06 8.18 -1.58
N SER A 172 20.31 7.03 -0.96
CA SER A 172 21.67 6.52 -0.76
C SER A 172 22.39 6.14 -2.05
N GLU A 173 21.67 5.93 -3.15
CA GLU A 173 22.24 5.53 -4.45
C GLU A 173 22.28 6.70 -5.48
N MET A 174 21.69 7.85 -5.15
CA MET A 174 21.73 9.07 -5.97
C MET A 174 23.02 9.84 -5.77
#